data_d9d259ce95a6f80577db8df89c951afa
#
_entry.id   d9d259ce95a6f80577db8df89c951afa
#
_cell.length_a   1.000
_cell.length_b   1.000
_cell.length_c   1.000
_cell.angle_alpha   90.00
_cell.angle_beta   90.00
_cell.angle_gamma   90.00
#
_symmetry.space_group_name_H-M   'P 1'
#
loop_
_entity.id
_entity.type
_entity.pdbx_description
1 polymer ?
#
loop_
_entity_poly.entity_id
_entity_poly.type
_entity_poly.pdbx_seq_one_letter_code
_entity_poly.pdbx_strand_id
1 'polypeptide(L)'
;MGWAVRFVGVVVAATLSAGMPVPAAASETAQALLRDGVAAYRAGAPARAFQVFAAAAAKAPGDALPALWAGSAAAASGQWDSARDYFREALRRPHTPVEGRLAEAWLMRLEALNTRIPGSVDPQLGIAALAYASNPRLTRSQATWLGQAVEAAAGREALDPWLLAAVIYVESRFNHQSISSAGALGLGQLMPGTAQAAGVNPIDPWQNVLGAAEILRWNYLEFRTWPLALAGYNAGSDAVRRYGGIPPYPETQWYVRAVLWIQSQLRRAA
;
A
#
# COMPACT_ATOMS: atom_id res chain seq x y z
N MET A 1 6.95 -17.79 6.34
CA MET A 1 8.08 -17.15 5.63
C MET A 1 7.54 -16.45 4.39
N GLY A 2 7.63 -15.15 4.24
CA GLY A 2 7.30 -14.47 2.98
C GLY A 2 6.40 -13.23 3.00
N TRP A 3 5.99 -12.70 4.14
CA TRP A 3 5.02 -11.60 4.23
C TRP A 3 5.65 -10.20 4.12
N ALA A 4 6.79 -9.97 4.73
CA ALA A 4 7.51 -8.70 4.61
C ALA A 4 8.01 -8.45 3.18
N VAL A 5 8.37 -9.53 2.43
CA VAL A 5 8.71 -9.49 1.01
C VAL A 5 7.60 -8.86 0.17
N ARG A 6 6.35 -8.93 0.62
CA ARG A 6 5.17 -8.61 -0.20
C ARG A 6 4.56 -7.23 0.08
N PHE A 7 4.71 -6.66 1.27
CA PHE A 7 4.46 -5.22 1.47
C PHE A 7 5.51 -4.37 0.74
N VAL A 8 6.77 -4.80 0.80
CA VAL A 8 7.81 -4.32 -0.12
C VAL A 8 7.34 -4.49 -1.56
N GLY A 9 6.68 -5.61 -1.92
CA GLY A 9 6.13 -5.84 -3.25
C GLY A 9 5.12 -4.80 -3.71
N VAL A 10 4.22 -4.30 -2.86
CA VAL A 10 3.26 -3.23 -3.22
C VAL A 10 3.95 -1.87 -3.29
N VAL A 11 4.82 -1.55 -2.33
CA VAL A 11 5.55 -0.28 -2.28
C VAL A 11 6.75 -0.29 -3.24
N VAL A 12 7.45 -1.42 -3.39
CA VAL A 12 8.61 -1.58 -4.29
C VAL A 12 8.20 -1.91 -5.72
N ALA A 13 7.08 -2.60 -5.99
CA ALA A 13 6.56 -2.69 -7.35
C ALA A 13 6.14 -1.31 -7.89
N ALA A 14 5.62 -0.43 -7.02
CA ALA A 14 5.38 0.96 -7.39
C ALA A 14 6.69 1.75 -7.65
N THR A 15 7.80 1.41 -6.97
CA THR A 15 9.11 2.08 -7.16
C THR A 15 9.98 1.41 -8.23
N LEU A 16 9.93 0.08 -8.39
CA LEU A 16 10.63 -0.64 -9.47
C LEU A 16 9.97 -0.44 -10.84
N SER A 17 8.64 -0.28 -10.90
CA SER A 17 7.94 0.09 -12.14
C SER A 17 8.20 1.54 -12.54
N ALA A 18 8.64 2.40 -11.62
CA ALA A 18 9.04 3.79 -11.89
C ALA A 18 10.48 3.92 -12.39
N GLY A 19 11.20 2.80 -12.62
CA GLY A 19 12.55 2.84 -13.20
C GLY A 19 13.52 3.69 -12.39
N MET A 20 13.59 3.50 -11.05
CA MET A 20 14.53 4.28 -10.23
C MET A 20 15.95 4.07 -10.76
N PRO A 21 16.63 5.11 -11.24
CA PRO A 21 17.99 4.98 -11.71
C PRO A 21 18.90 4.58 -10.55
N VAL A 22 19.79 3.63 -10.79
CA VAL A 22 20.91 3.38 -9.87
C VAL A 22 21.73 4.67 -9.82
N PRO A 23 21.99 5.26 -8.62
CA PRO A 23 22.67 6.55 -8.54
C PRO A 23 24.01 6.50 -9.24
N ALA A 24 24.29 7.46 -10.11
CA ALA A 24 25.54 7.56 -10.86
C ALA A 24 26.78 7.80 -9.94
N ALA A 25 26.57 8.16 -8.68
CA ALA A 25 27.60 8.44 -7.70
C ALA A 25 28.05 7.23 -6.87
N ALA A 26 27.35 6.08 -6.95
CA ALA A 26 27.75 4.86 -6.24
C ALA A 26 28.97 4.23 -6.96
N SER A 27 29.94 3.72 -6.20
CA SER A 27 31.07 2.95 -6.77
C SER A 27 30.56 1.76 -7.57
N GLU A 28 31.28 1.34 -8.62
CA GLU A 28 30.92 0.15 -9.42
C GLU A 28 30.62 -1.08 -8.54
N THR A 29 31.38 -1.24 -7.45
CA THR A 29 31.21 -2.30 -6.45
C THR A 29 29.86 -2.19 -5.72
N ALA A 30 29.43 -0.98 -5.30
CA ALA A 30 28.15 -0.80 -4.64
C ALA A 30 26.98 -1.06 -5.60
N GLN A 31 27.10 -0.66 -6.84
CA GLN A 31 26.10 -0.92 -7.88
C GLN A 31 25.97 -2.42 -8.20
N ALA A 32 27.10 -3.15 -8.26
CA ALA A 32 27.10 -4.60 -8.45
C ALA A 32 26.38 -5.30 -7.28
N LEU A 33 26.71 -4.94 -6.04
CA LEU A 33 26.05 -5.46 -4.84
C LEU A 33 24.54 -5.16 -4.82
N LEU A 34 24.13 -3.96 -5.25
CA LEU A 34 22.70 -3.64 -5.35
C LEU A 34 21.98 -4.57 -6.35
N ARG A 35 22.57 -4.82 -7.53
CA ARG A 35 21.99 -5.75 -8.51
C ARG A 35 21.88 -7.16 -7.95
N ASP A 36 22.92 -7.66 -7.29
CA ASP A 36 22.95 -8.99 -6.67
C ASP A 36 21.93 -9.13 -5.55
N GLY A 37 21.81 -8.10 -4.71
CA GLY A 37 20.80 -8.02 -3.66
C GLY A 37 19.37 -8.08 -4.21
N VAL A 38 19.08 -7.32 -5.29
CA VAL A 38 17.79 -7.36 -5.98
C VAL A 38 17.53 -8.75 -6.56
N ALA A 39 18.52 -9.39 -7.16
CA ALA A 39 18.39 -10.75 -7.70
C ALA A 39 18.07 -11.76 -6.58
N ALA A 40 18.77 -11.71 -5.45
CA ALA A 40 18.52 -12.55 -4.29
C ALA A 40 17.11 -12.31 -3.70
N TYR A 41 16.69 -11.04 -3.63
CA TYR A 41 15.37 -10.67 -3.12
C TYR A 41 14.25 -11.22 -4.02
N ARG A 42 14.38 -11.06 -5.34
CA ARG A 42 13.43 -11.61 -6.33
C ARG A 42 13.38 -13.13 -6.33
N ALA A 43 14.50 -13.79 -6.04
CA ALA A 43 14.56 -15.25 -5.87
C ALA A 43 13.94 -15.76 -4.56
N GLY A 44 13.35 -14.86 -3.73
CA GLY A 44 12.72 -15.25 -2.46
C GLY A 44 13.72 -15.56 -1.34
N ALA A 45 14.95 -15.06 -1.43
CA ALA A 45 16.01 -15.23 -0.44
C ALA A 45 16.29 -13.91 0.33
N PRO A 46 15.34 -13.39 1.15
CA PRO A 46 15.46 -12.07 1.77
C PRO A 46 16.63 -11.98 2.77
N ALA A 47 16.96 -13.05 3.49
CA ALA A 47 18.11 -13.05 4.40
C ALA A 47 19.43 -12.87 3.65
N ARG A 48 19.59 -13.52 2.48
CA ARG A 48 20.75 -13.31 1.60
C ARG A 48 20.75 -11.90 1.01
N ALA A 49 19.60 -11.41 0.56
CA ALA A 49 19.44 -10.05 0.04
C ALA A 49 19.85 -9.03 1.09
N PHE A 50 19.46 -9.22 2.36
CA PHE A 50 19.86 -8.34 3.46
C PHE A 50 21.38 -8.26 3.59
N GLN A 51 22.10 -9.37 3.62
CA GLN A 51 23.56 -9.38 3.72
C GLN A 51 24.20 -8.60 2.58
N VAL A 52 23.72 -8.79 1.35
CA VAL A 52 24.25 -8.12 0.16
C VAL A 52 23.94 -6.63 0.16
N PHE A 53 22.72 -6.23 0.52
CA PHE A 53 22.36 -4.81 0.63
C PHE A 53 23.08 -4.10 1.78
N ALA A 54 23.31 -4.78 2.91
CA ALA A 54 24.10 -4.26 4.01
C ALA A 54 25.55 -3.98 3.58
N ALA A 55 26.14 -4.88 2.81
CA ALA A 55 27.46 -4.67 2.22
C ALA A 55 27.46 -3.49 1.24
N ALA A 56 26.42 -3.35 0.41
CA ALA A 56 26.26 -2.19 -0.48
C ALA A 56 26.15 -0.88 0.31
N ALA A 57 25.37 -0.88 1.40
CA ALA A 57 25.21 0.30 2.25
C ALA A 57 26.54 0.74 2.92
N ALA A 58 27.38 -0.22 3.31
CA ALA A 58 28.71 0.06 3.86
C ALA A 58 29.67 0.66 2.80
N LYS A 59 29.52 0.28 1.52
CA LYS A 59 30.32 0.79 0.39
C LYS A 59 29.86 2.12 -0.17
N ALA A 60 28.64 2.55 0.17
CA ALA A 60 28.04 3.79 -0.30
C ALA A 60 27.43 4.57 0.90
N PRO A 61 28.23 5.07 1.85
CA PRO A 61 27.72 5.76 3.05
C PRO A 61 27.05 7.11 2.74
N GLY A 62 27.30 7.69 1.58
CA GLY A 62 26.66 8.92 1.09
C GLY A 62 25.33 8.72 0.35
N ASP A 63 24.79 7.49 0.31
CA ASP A 63 23.58 7.16 -0.43
C ASP A 63 22.60 6.42 0.47
N ALA A 64 21.34 6.87 0.52
CA ALA A 64 20.31 6.27 1.33
C ALA A 64 19.74 4.96 0.74
N LEU A 65 19.76 4.83 -0.59
CA LEU A 65 19.09 3.74 -1.29
C LEU A 65 19.57 2.34 -0.84
N PRO A 66 20.88 2.06 -0.71
CA PRO A 66 21.35 0.76 -0.21
C PRO A 66 20.87 0.45 1.22
N ALA A 67 20.84 1.47 2.10
CA ALA A 67 20.33 1.30 3.46
C ALA A 67 18.81 1.04 3.46
N LEU A 68 18.06 1.72 2.61
CA LEU A 68 16.62 1.48 2.44
C LEU A 68 16.34 0.03 1.99
N TRP A 69 17.12 -0.48 1.04
CA TRP A 69 17.01 -1.87 0.59
C TRP A 69 17.42 -2.87 1.67
N ALA A 70 18.48 -2.58 2.43
CA ALA A 70 18.91 -3.42 3.55
C ALA A 70 17.80 -3.50 4.62
N GLY A 71 17.22 -2.37 5.00
CA GLY A 71 16.07 -2.31 5.92
C GLY A 71 14.88 -3.13 5.42
N SER A 72 14.56 -3.02 4.14
CA SER A 72 13.48 -3.77 3.51
C SER A 72 13.71 -5.28 3.51
N ALA A 73 14.93 -5.72 3.20
CA ALA A 73 15.31 -7.13 3.21
C ALA A 73 15.40 -7.70 4.64
N ALA A 74 15.88 -6.91 5.61
CA ALA A 74 15.87 -7.26 7.03
C ALA A 74 14.44 -7.47 7.53
N ALA A 75 13.52 -6.55 7.23
CA ALA A 75 12.10 -6.71 7.54
C ALA A 75 11.51 -7.97 6.91
N ALA A 76 11.83 -8.24 5.63
CA ALA A 76 11.39 -9.42 4.91
C ALA A 76 11.91 -10.74 5.49
N SER A 77 13.01 -10.72 6.22
CA SER A 77 13.59 -11.88 6.90
C SER A 77 13.25 -11.94 8.40
N GLY A 78 12.38 -11.03 8.90
CA GLY A 78 11.96 -11.00 10.31
C GLY A 78 12.98 -10.36 11.25
N GLN A 79 14.02 -9.71 10.74
CA GLN A 79 15.06 -9.03 11.52
C GLN A 79 14.63 -7.58 11.81
N TRP A 80 13.65 -7.42 12.71
CA TRP A 80 12.94 -6.14 12.93
C TRP A 80 13.82 -5.01 13.45
N ASP A 81 14.77 -5.31 14.36
CA ASP A 81 15.67 -4.31 14.93
C ASP A 81 16.65 -3.82 13.85
N SER A 82 17.24 -4.75 13.09
CA SER A 82 18.09 -4.40 11.95
C SER A 82 17.32 -3.56 10.92
N ALA A 83 16.07 -3.92 10.63
CA ALA A 83 15.22 -3.16 9.72
C ALA A 83 15.04 -1.71 10.21
N ARG A 84 14.70 -1.54 11.48
CA ARG A 84 14.52 -0.22 12.11
C ARG A 84 15.80 0.62 12.01
N ASP A 85 16.95 0.03 12.31
CA ASP A 85 18.22 0.72 12.28
C ASP A 85 18.61 1.16 10.86
N TYR A 86 18.43 0.30 9.85
CA TYR A 86 18.71 0.64 8.47
C TYR A 86 17.76 1.70 7.91
N PHE A 87 16.47 1.70 8.28
CA PHE A 87 15.56 2.79 7.87
C PHE A 87 15.91 4.13 8.54
N ARG A 88 16.33 4.12 9.81
CA ARG A 88 16.86 5.32 10.47
C ARG A 88 18.15 5.79 9.83
N GLU A 89 19.02 4.87 9.44
CA GLU A 89 20.24 5.18 8.73
C GLU A 89 19.95 5.80 7.35
N ALA A 90 19.00 5.27 6.60
CA ALA A 90 18.57 5.84 5.33
C ALA A 90 18.11 7.31 5.48
N LEU A 91 17.38 7.64 6.56
CA LEU A 91 16.95 9.00 6.85
C LEU A 91 18.08 9.95 7.25
N ARG A 92 19.20 9.45 7.78
CA ARG A 92 20.38 10.27 8.13
C ARG A 92 21.28 10.56 6.94
N ARG A 93 21.16 9.78 5.86
CA ARG A 93 21.94 9.92 4.63
C ARG A 93 21.29 10.91 3.68
N PRO A 94 22.01 11.54 2.76
CA PRO A 94 21.39 12.22 1.64
C PRO A 94 20.41 11.31 0.90
N HIS A 95 19.17 11.76 0.75
CA HIS A 95 18.09 10.97 0.15
C HIS A 95 17.15 11.86 -0.67
N THR A 96 16.52 11.25 -1.67
CA THR A 96 15.42 11.87 -2.39
C THR A 96 14.17 11.94 -1.48
N PRO A 97 13.21 12.85 -1.77
CA PRO A 97 11.94 12.88 -1.03
C PRO A 97 11.18 11.55 -1.03
N VAL A 98 11.34 10.75 -2.09
CA VAL A 98 10.71 9.42 -2.20
C VAL A 98 11.36 8.42 -1.24
N GLU A 99 12.69 8.37 -1.20
CA GLU A 99 13.44 7.47 -0.30
C GLU A 99 13.18 7.80 1.16
N GLY A 100 13.20 9.09 1.53
CA GLY A 100 12.86 9.53 2.88
C GLY A 100 11.46 9.10 3.29
N ARG A 101 10.48 9.34 2.43
CA ARG A 101 9.09 8.94 2.68
C ARG A 101 8.91 7.43 2.84
N LEU A 102 9.61 6.63 2.03
CA LEU A 102 9.58 5.17 2.16
C LEU A 102 10.18 4.69 3.47
N ALA A 103 11.31 5.26 3.89
CA ALA A 103 11.93 4.93 5.17
C ALA A 103 11.02 5.29 6.35
N GLU A 104 10.39 6.48 6.33
CA GLU A 104 9.42 6.89 7.34
C GLU A 104 8.17 5.98 7.38
N ALA A 105 7.61 5.62 6.23
CA ALA A 105 6.49 4.71 6.15
C ALA A 105 6.81 3.34 6.75
N TRP A 106 8.02 2.85 6.52
CA TRP A 106 8.48 1.61 7.14
C TRP A 106 8.63 1.73 8.65
N LEU A 107 9.16 2.84 9.16
CA LEU A 107 9.27 3.08 10.61
C LEU A 107 7.88 3.16 11.25
N MET A 108 6.91 3.87 10.64
CA MET A 108 5.51 3.87 11.09
C MET A 108 4.94 2.45 11.19
N ARG A 109 5.23 1.62 10.19
CA ARG A 109 4.79 0.23 10.18
C ARG A 109 5.48 -0.62 11.25
N LEU A 110 6.78 -0.44 11.47
CA LEU A 110 7.51 -1.14 12.52
C LEU A 110 7.05 -0.71 13.93
N GLU A 111 6.58 0.53 14.09
CA GLU A 111 5.87 0.99 15.30
C GLU A 111 4.57 0.20 15.49
N ALA A 112 3.81 -0.03 14.40
CA ALA A 112 2.57 -0.80 14.44
C ALA A 112 2.74 -2.25 14.92
N LEU A 113 3.87 -2.88 14.58
CA LEU A 113 4.19 -4.24 15.03
C LEU A 113 4.46 -4.35 16.54
N ASN A 114 4.73 -3.22 17.21
CA ASN A 114 5.20 -3.20 18.60
C ASN A 114 4.09 -2.83 19.61
N THR A 115 2.88 -2.47 19.16
CA THR A 115 1.95 -1.69 20.02
C THR A 115 0.85 -2.48 20.74
N ARG A 116 0.51 -3.73 20.42
CA ARG A 116 -0.63 -4.41 21.10
C ARG A 116 -0.50 -5.90 21.40
N ILE A 117 -0.11 -6.71 20.46
CA ILE A 117 0.02 -8.17 20.65
C ILE A 117 1.20 -8.64 19.81
N PRO A 118 2.14 -9.45 20.37
CA PRO A 118 3.20 -10.01 19.55
C PRO A 118 2.61 -10.76 18.34
N GLY A 119 2.91 -10.26 17.13
CA GLY A 119 2.50 -10.87 15.87
C GLY A 119 1.22 -10.30 15.22
N SER A 120 0.54 -9.28 15.79
CA SER A 120 -0.56 -8.59 15.12
C SER A 120 -0.18 -7.16 14.73
N VAL A 121 -0.51 -6.76 13.50
CA VAL A 121 -0.36 -5.37 13.03
C VAL A 121 -1.66 -4.62 13.34
N ASP A 122 -1.52 -3.46 13.99
CA ASP A 122 -2.62 -2.51 14.13
C ASP A 122 -3.03 -2.02 12.71
N PRO A 123 -4.27 -2.28 12.26
CA PRO A 123 -4.70 -1.88 10.94
C PRO A 123 -4.57 -0.37 10.69
N GLN A 124 -4.85 0.48 11.68
CA GLN A 124 -4.74 1.94 11.56
C GLN A 124 -3.33 2.36 11.13
N LEU A 125 -2.32 1.89 11.85
CA LEU A 125 -0.94 2.25 11.58
C LEU A 125 -0.41 1.63 10.29
N GLY A 126 -0.82 0.41 9.97
CA GLY A 126 -0.47 -0.25 8.72
C GLY A 126 -1.07 0.47 7.50
N ILE A 127 -2.32 0.90 7.58
CA ILE A 127 -3.01 1.68 6.54
C ILE A 127 -2.42 3.09 6.44
N ALA A 128 -2.11 3.72 7.58
CA ALA A 128 -1.43 5.02 7.61
C ALA A 128 -0.07 4.96 6.89
N ALA A 129 0.73 3.92 7.15
CA ALA A 129 2.01 3.72 6.48
C ALA A 129 1.83 3.54 4.96
N LEU A 130 0.82 2.77 4.53
CA LEU A 130 0.49 2.60 3.12
C LEU A 130 0.08 3.93 2.47
N ALA A 131 -0.82 4.69 3.11
CA ALA A 131 -1.28 5.98 2.62
C ALA A 131 -0.12 6.97 2.48
N TYR A 132 0.74 7.06 3.50
CA TYR A 132 1.90 7.93 3.52
C TYR A 132 2.91 7.58 2.41
N ALA A 133 3.19 6.27 2.21
CA ALA A 133 4.08 5.81 1.15
C ALA A 133 3.52 6.08 -0.26
N SER A 134 2.20 5.99 -0.43
CA SER A 134 1.53 6.01 -1.73
C SER A 134 1.24 7.40 -2.25
N ASN A 135 0.99 8.38 -1.35
CA ASN A 135 0.63 9.74 -1.71
C ASN A 135 1.65 10.75 -1.18
N PRO A 136 2.52 11.29 -2.04
CA PRO A 136 3.56 12.25 -1.63
C PRO A 136 3.03 13.60 -1.11
N ARG A 137 1.74 13.89 -1.30
CA ARG A 137 1.10 15.12 -0.81
C ARG A 137 0.63 15.02 0.64
N LEU A 138 0.55 13.81 1.21
CA LEU A 138 0.12 13.60 2.58
C LEU A 138 1.25 13.93 3.57
N THR A 139 0.88 14.62 4.63
CA THR A 139 1.70 14.66 5.86
C THR A 139 1.50 13.37 6.66
N ARG A 140 2.41 13.11 7.61
CA ARG A 140 2.30 11.96 8.51
C ARG A 140 0.98 11.99 9.30
N SER A 141 0.58 13.16 9.80
CA SER A 141 -0.68 13.33 10.55
C SER A 141 -1.91 13.02 9.68
N GLN A 142 -1.93 13.49 8.43
CA GLN A 142 -3.02 13.17 7.49
C GLN A 142 -3.09 11.68 7.17
N ALA A 143 -1.95 11.03 6.98
CA ALA A 143 -1.90 9.59 6.75
C ALA A 143 -2.39 8.80 7.97
N THR A 144 -2.01 9.23 9.19
CA THR A 144 -2.51 8.63 10.43
C THR A 144 -4.02 8.77 10.55
N TRP A 145 -4.55 9.94 10.27
CA TRP A 145 -5.99 10.18 10.23
C TRP A 145 -6.71 9.28 9.20
N LEU A 146 -6.13 9.09 8.00
CA LEU A 146 -6.69 8.18 7.00
C LEU A 146 -6.72 6.72 7.49
N GLY A 147 -5.68 6.26 8.17
CA GLY A 147 -5.67 4.93 8.78
C GLY A 147 -6.83 4.74 9.77
N GLN A 148 -7.04 5.72 10.66
CA GLN A 148 -8.14 5.74 11.61
C GLN A 148 -9.51 5.78 10.92
N ALA A 149 -9.65 6.63 9.90
CA ALA A 149 -10.89 6.79 9.15
C ALA A 149 -11.27 5.48 8.42
N VAL A 150 -10.32 4.84 7.76
CA VAL A 150 -10.56 3.58 7.04
C VAL A 150 -10.95 2.45 8.01
N GLU A 151 -10.25 2.32 9.14
CA GLU A 151 -10.60 1.29 10.13
C GLU A 151 -11.98 1.54 10.74
N ALA A 152 -12.28 2.80 11.11
CA ALA A 152 -13.58 3.15 11.68
C ALA A 152 -14.74 2.91 10.69
N ALA A 153 -14.58 3.28 9.42
CA ALA A 153 -15.57 3.04 8.39
C ALA A 153 -15.75 1.54 8.10
N ALA A 154 -14.65 0.80 8.03
CA ALA A 154 -14.69 -0.66 7.86
C ALA A 154 -15.40 -1.35 9.04
N GLY A 155 -15.10 -0.95 10.27
CA GLY A 155 -15.76 -1.46 11.47
C GLY A 155 -17.26 -1.19 11.48
N ARG A 156 -17.68 0.00 11.05
CA ARG A 156 -19.11 0.37 10.96
C ARG A 156 -19.88 -0.51 9.99
N GLU A 157 -19.27 -0.88 8.87
CA GLU A 157 -19.89 -1.70 7.82
C GLU A 157 -19.55 -3.20 7.93
N ALA A 158 -18.91 -3.62 9.02
CA ALA A 158 -18.43 -4.99 9.24
C ALA A 158 -17.57 -5.52 8.07
N LEU A 159 -16.68 -4.66 7.56
CA LEU A 159 -15.71 -4.97 6.52
C LEU A 159 -14.34 -5.27 7.12
N ASP A 160 -13.53 -6.00 6.37
CA ASP A 160 -12.10 -6.07 6.60
C ASP A 160 -11.44 -4.71 6.28
N PRO A 161 -10.77 -4.04 7.23
CA PRO A 161 -10.13 -2.76 6.98
C PRO A 161 -9.07 -2.80 5.88
N TRP A 162 -8.41 -3.95 5.70
CA TRP A 162 -7.45 -4.14 4.62
C TRP A 162 -8.10 -4.21 3.24
N LEU A 163 -9.34 -4.70 3.15
CA LEU A 163 -10.10 -4.68 1.91
C LEU A 163 -10.46 -3.25 1.52
N LEU A 164 -11.01 -2.47 2.46
CA LEU A 164 -11.36 -1.07 2.20
C LEU A 164 -10.12 -0.23 1.86
N ALA A 165 -9.01 -0.46 2.55
CA ALA A 165 -7.74 0.20 2.22
C ALA A 165 -7.24 -0.15 0.82
N ALA A 166 -7.38 -1.41 0.39
CA ALA A 166 -7.01 -1.84 -0.95
C ALA A 166 -7.89 -1.19 -2.03
N VAL A 167 -9.20 -1.04 -1.79
CA VAL A 167 -10.12 -0.29 -2.66
C VAL A 167 -9.64 1.15 -2.79
N ILE A 168 -9.47 1.89 -1.68
CA ILE A 168 -9.04 3.29 -1.69
C ILE A 168 -7.67 3.47 -2.37
N TYR A 169 -6.75 2.52 -2.17
CA TYR A 169 -5.45 2.54 -2.85
C TYR A 169 -5.58 2.42 -4.36
N VAL A 170 -6.42 1.51 -4.86
CA VAL A 170 -6.62 1.32 -6.30
C VAL A 170 -7.35 2.51 -6.92
N GLU A 171 -8.34 3.06 -6.23
CA GLU A 171 -9.17 4.17 -6.70
C GLU A 171 -8.38 5.50 -6.80
N SER A 172 -7.68 5.87 -5.75
CA SER A 172 -7.12 7.23 -5.65
C SER A 172 -5.67 7.30 -5.16
N ARG A 173 -5.07 6.18 -4.73
CA ARG A 173 -3.81 6.16 -3.96
C ARG A 173 -3.87 7.09 -2.75
N PHE A 174 -5.00 7.07 -2.04
CA PHE A 174 -5.27 7.95 -0.91
C PHE A 174 -5.24 9.45 -1.23
N ASN A 175 -5.54 9.83 -2.47
CA ASN A 175 -5.69 11.23 -2.85
C ASN A 175 -7.16 11.67 -2.74
N HIS A 176 -7.50 12.41 -1.68
CA HIS A 176 -8.85 12.91 -1.46
C HIS A 176 -9.30 13.95 -2.51
N GLN A 177 -8.37 14.55 -3.26
CA GLN A 177 -8.66 15.52 -4.32
C GLN A 177 -8.75 14.86 -5.71
N SER A 178 -8.72 13.53 -5.77
CA SER A 178 -8.77 12.82 -7.05
C SER A 178 -10.12 13.00 -7.73
N ILE A 179 -10.08 13.32 -9.02
CA ILE A 179 -11.25 13.39 -9.89
C ILE A 179 -10.93 12.57 -11.14
N SER A 180 -11.77 11.58 -11.44
CA SER A 180 -11.60 10.79 -12.67
C SER A 180 -12.16 11.52 -13.90
N SER A 181 -11.79 11.05 -15.09
CA SER A 181 -12.36 11.56 -16.35
C SER A 181 -13.88 11.35 -16.46
N ALA A 182 -14.44 10.37 -15.74
CA ALA A 182 -15.86 10.12 -15.64
C ALA A 182 -16.57 10.95 -14.57
N GLY A 183 -15.84 11.75 -13.78
CA GLY A 183 -16.40 12.58 -12.73
C GLY A 183 -16.52 11.89 -11.36
N ALA A 184 -15.88 10.74 -11.16
CA ALA A 184 -15.80 10.11 -9.83
C ALA A 184 -14.89 10.93 -8.90
N LEU A 185 -15.22 11.00 -7.60
CA LEU A 185 -14.66 11.94 -6.65
C LEU A 185 -14.01 11.27 -5.44
N GLY A 186 -12.86 11.79 -5.04
CA GLY A 186 -12.24 11.57 -3.73
C GLY A 186 -11.57 10.22 -3.55
N LEU A 187 -11.44 9.79 -2.29
CA LEU A 187 -10.68 8.62 -1.86
C LEU A 187 -11.18 7.32 -2.48
N GLY A 188 -12.50 7.09 -2.43
CA GLY A 188 -13.16 5.89 -2.97
C GLY A 188 -13.70 6.09 -4.39
N GLN A 189 -13.39 7.22 -5.05
CA GLN A 189 -13.84 7.54 -6.41
C GLN A 189 -15.37 7.35 -6.59
N LEU A 190 -16.14 8.01 -5.73
CA LEU A 190 -17.60 7.91 -5.76
C LEU A 190 -18.18 8.75 -6.90
N MET A 191 -19.01 8.14 -7.73
CA MET A 191 -19.83 8.87 -8.69
C MET A 191 -20.85 9.74 -7.93
N PRO A 192 -21.13 10.99 -8.40
CA PRO A 192 -22.07 11.89 -7.69
C PRO A 192 -23.43 11.26 -7.39
N GLY A 193 -24.01 10.53 -8.36
CA GLY A 193 -25.28 9.84 -8.15
C GLY A 193 -25.20 8.72 -7.10
N THR A 194 -24.09 7.98 -7.05
CA THR A 194 -23.87 6.94 -6.06
C THR A 194 -23.63 7.52 -4.67
N ALA A 195 -22.89 8.63 -4.57
CA ALA A 195 -22.70 9.36 -3.31
C ALA A 195 -24.02 9.92 -2.78
N GLN A 196 -24.85 10.45 -3.65
CA GLN A 196 -26.21 10.91 -3.29
C GLN A 196 -27.09 9.77 -2.76
N ALA A 197 -27.05 8.61 -3.38
CA ALA A 197 -27.80 7.43 -2.94
C ALA A 197 -27.32 6.93 -1.57
N ALA A 198 -26.02 7.05 -1.26
CA ALA A 198 -25.44 6.76 0.04
C ALA A 198 -25.61 7.91 1.07
N GLY A 199 -26.20 9.04 0.67
CA GLY A 199 -26.41 10.19 1.57
C GLY A 199 -25.10 10.85 2.04
N VAL A 200 -24.01 10.76 1.26
CA VAL A 200 -22.69 11.28 1.61
C VAL A 200 -22.25 12.41 0.68
N ASN A 201 -21.46 13.34 1.22
CA ASN A 201 -20.76 14.34 0.43
C ASN A 201 -19.43 13.74 -0.09
N PRO A 202 -19.27 13.47 -1.41
CA PRO A 202 -18.07 12.82 -1.93
C PRO A 202 -16.82 13.72 -1.90
N ILE A 203 -16.95 15.01 -1.64
CA ILE A 203 -15.82 15.95 -1.51
C ILE A 203 -15.23 15.89 -0.09
N ASP A 204 -16.05 15.61 0.92
CA ASP A 204 -15.59 15.44 2.30
C ASP A 204 -14.85 14.11 2.44
N PRO A 205 -13.56 14.11 2.87
CA PRO A 205 -12.77 12.88 2.91
C PRO A 205 -13.33 11.79 3.83
N TRP A 206 -13.92 12.20 4.98
CA TRP A 206 -14.50 11.23 5.91
C TRP A 206 -15.77 10.61 5.34
N GLN A 207 -16.69 11.44 4.82
CA GLN A 207 -17.93 10.97 4.22
C GLN A 207 -17.66 10.12 2.97
N ASN A 208 -16.61 10.45 2.20
CA ASN A 208 -16.20 9.65 1.06
C ASN A 208 -15.74 8.25 1.46
N VAL A 209 -14.94 8.11 2.52
CA VAL A 209 -14.52 6.79 3.04
C VAL A 209 -15.73 6.00 3.57
N LEU A 210 -16.65 6.66 4.29
CA LEU A 210 -17.88 6.03 4.77
C LEU A 210 -18.74 5.52 3.60
N GLY A 211 -18.99 6.37 2.60
CA GLY A 211 -19.77 5.99 1.43
C GLY A 211 -19.12 4.86 0.65
N ALA A 212 -17.80 4.86 0.52
CA ALA A 212 -17.06 3.76 -0.11
C ALA A 212 -17.28 2.43 0.63
N ALA A 213 -17.21 2.46 1.97
CA ALA A 213 -17.46 1.28 2.79
C ALA A 213 -18.91 0.78 2.65
N GLU A 214 -19.88 1.67 2.72
CA GLU A 214 -21.30 1.37 2.60
C GLU A 214 -21.65 0.78 1.22
N ILE A 215 -21.19 1.41 0.13
CA ILE A 215 -21.41 0.91 -1.23
C ILE A 215 -20.78 -0.46 -1.44
N LEU A 216 -19.57 -0.66 -0.92
CA LEU A 216 -18.90 -1.97 -0.96
C LEU A 216 -19.71 -3.03 -0.20
N ARG A 217 -20.27 -2.66 0.96
CA ARG A 217 -21.15 -3.52 1.76
C ARG A 217 -22.44 -3.85 1.04
N TRP A 218 -23.11 -2.87 0.39
CA TRP A 218 -24.32 -3.11 -0.40
C TRP A 218 -24.08 -4.14 -1.50
N ASN A 219 -23.00 -3.97 -2.26
CA ASN A 219 -22.62 -4.92 -3.29
C ASN A 219 -22.35 -6.32 -2.72
N TYR A 220 -21.69 -6.41 -1.55
CA TYR A 220 -21.47 -7.71 -0.92
C TYR A 220 -22.76 -8.37 -0.44
N LEU A 221 -23.69 -7.61 0.11
CA LEU A 221 -24.99 -8.12 0.53
C LEU A 221 -25.82 -8.63 -0.65
N GLU A 222 -25.69 -8.02 -1.81
CA GLU A 222 -26.35 -8.43 -3.05
C GLU A 222 -25.69 -9.68 -3.66
N PHE A 223 -24.38 -9.65 -3.87
CA PHE A 223 -23.68 -10.67 -4.66
C PHE A 223 -23.04 -11.79 -3.84
N ARG A 224 -22.93 -11.64 -2.53
CA ARG A 224 -22.44 -12.63 -1.55
C ARG A 224 -20.99 -13.09 -1.74
N THR A 225 -20.25 -12.56 -2.68
CA THR A 225 -18.83 -12.85 -2.91
C THR A 225 -18.06 -11.56 -3.15
N TRP A 226 -16.85 -11.47 -2.59
CA TRP A 226 -16.01 -10.28 -2.77
C TRP A 226 -15.63 -9.99 -4.22
N PRO A 227 -15.30 -10.99 -5.07
CA PRO A 227 -15.03 -10.70 -6.48
C PRO A 227 -16.20 -10.01 -7.19
N LEU A 228 -17.45 -10.44 -6.95
CA LEU A 228 -18.64 -9.83 -7.53
C LEU A 228 -18.98 -8.48 -6.89
N ALA A 229 -18.79 -8.33 -5.57
CA ALA A 229 -18.99 -7.07 -4.88
C ALA A 229 -18.03 -5.98 -5.41
N LEU A 230 -16.77 -6.33 -5.64
CA LEU A 230 -15.77 -5.43 -6.23
C LEU A 230 -16.11 -5.12 -7.71
N ALA A 231 -16.58 -6.10 -8.46
CA ALA A 231 -17.06 -5.85 -9.82
C ALA A 231 -18.25 -4.89 -9.83
N GLY A 232 -19.19 -5.05 -8.90
CA GLY A 232 -20.33 -4.14 -8.72
C GLY A 232 -19.91 -2.74 -8.31
N TYR A 233 -18.88 -2.62 -7.46
CA TYR A 233 -18.32 -1.33 -7.07
C TYR A 233 -17.73 -0.57 -8.27
N ASN A 234 -16.96 -1.25 -9.12
CA ASN A 234 -16.26 -0.63 -10.25
C ASN A 234 -17.17 -0.46 -11.48
N ALA A 235 -17.92 -1.50 -11.88
CA ALA A 235 -18.72 -1.50 -13.11
C ALA A 235 -20.21 -1.19 -12.90
N GLY A 236 -20.64 -1.08 -11.63
CA GLY A 236 -22.04 -0.99 -11.26
C GLY A 236 -22.74 -2.35 -11.13
N SER A 237 -23.66 -2.48 -10.18
CA SER A 237 -24.42 -3.72 -9.90
C SER A 237 -25.22 -4.20 -11.11
N ASP A 238 -25.75 -3.28 -11.93
CA ASP A 238 -26.49 -3.63 -13.15
C ASP A 238 -25.66 -4.42 -14.16
N ALA A 239 -24.38 -4.08 -14.29
CA ALA A 239 -23.47 -4.82 -15.17
C ALA A 239 -23.24 -6.24 -14.64
N VAL A 240 -23.02 -6.40 -13.33
CA VAL A 240 -22.83 -7.72 -12.70
C VAL A 240 -24.10 -8.59 -12.87
N ARG A 241 -25.29 -8.00 -12.65
CA ARG A 241 -26.57 -8.70 -12.87
C ARG A 241 -26.74 -9.12 -14.33
N ARG A 242 -26.48 -8.22 -15.27
CA ARG A 242 -26.63 -8.47 -16.72
C ARG A 242 -25.77 -9.62 -17.20
N TYR A 243 -24.52 -9.70 -16.71
CA TYR A 243 -23.58 -10.73 -17.12
C TYR A 243 -23.61 -11.99 -16.25
N GLY A 244 -24.37 -11.98 -15.15
CA GLY A 244 -24.41 -13.09 -14.19
C GLY A 244 -23.06 -13.40 -13.54
N GLY A 245 -22.14 -12.41 -13.53
CA GLY A 245 -20.76 -12.57 -13.06
C GLY A 245 -19.94 -11.30 -13.23
N ILE A 246 -18.61 -11.43 -13.14
CA ILE A 246 -17.71 -10.30 -13.42
C ILE A 246 -17.85 -9.92 -14.88
N PRO A 247 -18.26 -8.68 -15.22
CA PRO A 247 -18.41 -8.26 -16.60
C PRO A 247 -17.12 -8.42 -17.41
N PRO A 248 -17.20 -8.72 -18.73
CA PRO A 248 -16.03 -8.91 -19.58
C PRO A 248 -15.37 -7.57 -19.96
N TYR A 249 -15.33 -6.64 -19.02
CA TYR A 249 -14.64 -5.37 -19.14
C TYR A 249 -13.20 -5.52 -18.65
N PRO A 250 -12.17 -5.27 -19.47
CA PRO A 250 -10.78 -5.44 -19.09
C PRO A 250 -10.40 -4.66 -17.82
N GLU A 251 -10.94 -3.44 -17.66
CA GLU A 251 -10.75 -2.60 -16.48
C GLU A 251 -11.30 -3.27 -15.22
N THR A 252 -12.56 -3.74 -15.25
CA THR A 252 -13.20 -4.36 -14.09
C THR A 252 -12.52 -5.68 -13.71
N GLN A 253 -12.12 -6.48 -14.67
CA GLN A 253 -11.39 -7.72 -14.42
C GLN A 253 -10.01 -7.45 -13.78
N TRP A 254 -9.31 -6.41 -14.25
CA TRP A 254 -8.07 -5.96 -13.65
C TRP A 254 -8.31 -5.43 -12.23
N TYR A 255 -9.33 -4.58 -12.05
CA TYR A 255 -9.69 -3.98 -10.76
C TYR A 255 -9.91 -5.04 -9.68
N VAL A 256 -10.77 -6.02 -9.94
CA VAL A 256 -11.06 -7.11 -9.01
C VAL A 256 -9.78 -7.86 -8.61
N ARG A 257 -8.94 -8.22 -9.59
CA ARG A 257 -7.66 -8.89 -9.30
C ARG A 257 -6.72 -8.01 -8.51
N ALA A 258 -6.59 -6.74 -8.85
CA ALA A 258 -5.70 -5.80 -8.20
C ALA A 258 -6.09 -5.59 -6.73
N VAL A 259 -7.37 -5.31 -6.43
CA VAL A 259 -7.85 -5.10 -5.07
C VAL A 259 -7.63 -6.34 -4.19
N LEU A 260 -8.03 -7.53 -4.68
CA LEU A 260 -7.87 -8.77 -3.92
C LEU A 260 -6.39 -9.13 -3.70
N TRP A 261 -5.55 -8.90 -4.70
CA TRP A 261 -4.12 -9.10 -4.56
C TRP A 261 -3.52 -8.16 -3.51
N ILE A 262 -3.84 -6.85 -3.57
CA ILE A 262 -3.36 -5.86 -2.60
C ILE A 262 -3.84 -6.22 -1.19
N GLN A 263 -5.14 -6.50 -1.01
CA GLN A 263 -5.68 -6.95 0.27
C GLN A 263 -4.90 -8.15 0.82
N SER A 264 -4.64 -9.16 -0.04
CA SER A 264 -3.88 -10.35 0.37
C SER A 264 -2.45 -10.03 0.82
N GLN A 265 -1.81 -9.03 0.18
CA GLN A 265 -0.48 -8.57 0.58
C GLN A 265 -0.53 -7.84 1.94
N LEU A 266 -1.52 -6.96 2.12
CA LEU A 266 -1.71 -6.19 3.35
C LEU A 266 -2.01 -7.11 4.55
N ARG A 267 -2.94 -8.07 4.40
CA ARG A 267 -3.27 -9.07 5.43
C ARG A 267 -2.10 -9.97 5.82
N ARG A 268 -1.31 -10.40 4.82
CA ARG A 268 -0.12 -11.23 5.10
C ARG A 268 0.99 -10.44 5.77
N ALA A 269 0.91 -9.15 5.68
CA ALA A 269 1.80 -8.21 6.29
C ALA A 269 1.27 -7.72 7.66
N ALA A 270 0.06 -8.10 8.02
CA ALA A 270 -0.58 -7.96 9.33
C ALA A 270 -0.43 -9.25 10.14
#